data_819bfe1107d431b2065c75a66989e2f2
#
_entry.id   819bfe1107d431b2065c75a66989e2f2
#
_cell.length_a   1.000
_cell.length_b   1.000
_cell.length_c   1.000
_cell.angle_alpha   90.00
_cell.angle_beta   90.00
_cell.angle_gamma   90.00
#
_symmetry.space_group_name_H-M   'P 1'
#
loop_
_entity.id
_entity.type
_entity.pdbx_description
1 polymer ?
#
loop_
_entity_poly.entity_id
_entity_poly.type
_entity_poly.pdbx_seq_one_letter_code
_entity_poly.pdbx_strand_id
1 'polypeptide(L)'
;MALEAYDIDLIEKAIDQELSEFEQLEFKKRLQESGEFKAYYDQHQSLLGHLRAYKKNEVKNELKSLYADFKNEKTHPTSSGFPSLLRYGIAAAFTIATTVFIWVITNKPRNVQELYAEYYTPYEGGPLLRGEEQDSMQMALSAYYQEDYPKALSLFLNLKSPKRLLLIGNCHINLDQYEEAEQALRKEYSTPNTLYKEEAKWYLAMLYLKQGQKEQAVKMLEELSEDYYYDRAQDILEELD
;
A
#
# COMPACT_ATOMS: atom_id res chain seq x y z
N MET A 1 -10.54 -13.11 30.79
CA MET A 1 -11.38 -12.79 29.61
C MET A 1 -10.42 -12.68 28.45
N ALA A 2 -10.52 -13.48 27.42
CA ALA A 2 -9.54 -13.47 26.34
C ALA A 2 -9.57 -12.12 25.61
N LEU A 3 -8.39 -11.61 25.22
CA LEU A 3 -8.27 -10.39 24.40
C LEU A 3 -9.08 -10.57 23.11
N GLU A 4 -9.83 -9.56 22.74
CA GLU A 4 -10.56 -9.53 21.48
C GLU A 4 -9.60 -9.24 20.32
N ALA A 5 -9.98 -9.63 19.09
CA ALA A 5 -9.14 -9.39 17.91
C ALA A 5 -8.83 -7.90 17.73
N TYR A 6 -9.76 -7.02 18.07
CA TYR A 6 -9.58 -5.56 18.07
C TYR A 6 -8.51 -5.09 19.06
N ASP A 7 -8.41 -5.73 20.24
CA ASP A 7 -7.39 -5.38 21.24
C ASP A 7 -5.98 -5.72 20.75
N ILE A 8 -5.84 -6.80 20.00
CA ILE A 8 -4.58 -7.22 19.40
C ILE A 8 -4.16 -6.24 18.31
N ASP A 9 -5.05 -5.88 17.39
CA ASP A 9 -4.82 -4.89 16.34
C ASP A 9 -4.40 -3.53 16.92
N LEU A 10 -5.09 -3.07 17.97
CA LEU A 10 -4.78 -1.81 18.64
C LEU A 10 -3.38 -1.82 19.29
N ILE A 11 -2.95 -2.98 19.82
CA ILE A 11 -1.61 -3.16 20.37
C ILE A 11 -0.55 -3.19 19.28
N GLU A 12 -0.78 -3.88 18.16
CA GLU A 12 0.12 -3.93 17.02
C GLU A 12 0.33 -2.53 16.43
N LYS A 13 -0.72 -1.79 16.16
CA LYS A 13 -0.65 -0.38 15.72
C LYS A 13 0.08 0.53 16.71
N ALA A 14 -0.09 0.30 18.02
CA ALA A 14 0.64 1.06 19.05
C ALA A 14 2.14 0.80 19.01
N ILE A 15 2.54 -0.42 18.74
CA ILE A 15 3.93 -0.85 18.62
C ILE A 15 4.59 -0.25 17.37
N ASP A 16 3.86 -0.20 16.27
CA ASP A 16 4.34 0.32 14.98
C ASP A 16 4.22 1.85 14.88
N GLN A 17 3.65 2.51 15.89
CA GLN A 17 3.42 3.96 15.98
C GLN A 17 2.41 4.48 14.95
N GLU A 18 1.46 3.65 14.55
CA GLU A 18 0.45 3.92 13.53
C GLU A 18 -0.93 4.27 14.10
N LEU A 19 -1.05 4.51 15.41
CA LEU A 19 -2.31 4.87 16.05
C LEU A 19 -2.80 6.25 15.61
N SER A 20 -4.04 6.34 15.17
CA SER A 20 -4.77 7.61 15.00
C SER A 20 -5.01 8.29 16.37
N GLU A 21 -5.36 9.57 16.37
CA GLU A 21 -5.63 10.32 17.61
C GLU A 21 -6.75 9.68 18.47
N PHE A 22 -7.78 9.14 17.83
CA PHE A 22 -8.86 8.44 18.50
C PHE A 22 -8.39 7.13 19.12
N GLU A 23 -7.64 6.31 18.36
CA GLU A 23 -7.10 5.04 18.83
C GLU A 23 -6.09 5.23 19.96
N GLN A 24 -5.31 6.33 19.99
CA GLN A 24 -4.41 6.66 21.09
C GLN A 24 -5.14 6.89 22.42
N LEU A 25 -6.30 7.53 22.36
CA LEU A 25 -7.16 7.75 23.53
C LEU A 25 -7.72 6.43 24.04
N GLU A 26 -8.21 5.60 23.14
CA GLU A 26 -8.75 4.29 23.46
C GLU A 26 -7.69 3.34 23.99
N PHE A 27 -6.52 3.31 23.39
CA PHE A 27 -5.36 2.55 23.84
C PHE A 27 -4.96 2.93 25.28
N LYS A 28 -4.84 4.22 25.59
CA LYS A 28 -4.55 4.71 26.95
C LYS A 28 -5.62 4.27 27.95
N LYS A 29 -6.87 4.33 27.56
CA LYS A 29 -8.00 3.88 28.38
C LYS A 29 -7.91 2.38 28.68
N ARG A 30 -7.69 1.56 27.65
CA ARG A 30 -7.57 0.10 27.77
C ARG A 30 -6.36 -0.31 28.62
N LEU A 31 -5.24 0.39 28.53
CA LEU A 31 -4.07 0.16 29.39
C LEU A 31 -4.36 0.37 30.89
N GLN A 32 -5.32 1.24 31.24
CA GLN A 32 -5.70 1.51 32.63
C GLN A 32 -6.78 0.54 33.13
N GLU A 33 -7.70 0.14 32.26
CA GLU A 33 -8.88 -0.65 32.63
C GLU A 33 -8.65 -2.16 32.54
N SER A 34 -7.74 -2.64 31.67
CA SER A 34 -7.51 -4.07 31.46
C SER A 34 -6.09 -4.49 31.80
N GLY A 35 -5.95 -5.26 32.86
CA GLY A 35 -4.65 -5.85 33.25
C GLY A 35 -4.12 -6.85 32.23
N GLU A 36 -5.00 -7.58 31.51
CA GLU A 36 -4.61 -8.53 30.47
C GLU A 36 -4.09 -7.79 29.22
N PHE A 37 -4.76 -6.71 28.82
CA PHE A 37 -4.33 -5.85 27.71
C PHE A 37 -2.93 -5.26 27.98
N LYS A 38 -2.73 -4.75 29.18
CA LYS A 38 -1.44 -4.23 29.62
C LYS A 38 -0.35 -5.29 29.63
N ALA A 39 -0.64 -6.47 30.18
CA ALA A 39 0.32 -7.57 30.26
C ALA A 39 0.75 -8.04 28.86
N TYR A 40 -0.18 -8.13 27.92
CA TYR A 40 0.10 -8.52 26.55
C TYR A 40 0.96 -7.45 25.84
N TYR A 41 0.64 -6.17 25.99
CA TYR A 41 1.44 -5.07 25.46
C TYR A 41 2.86 -5.06 26.01
N ASP A 42 3.03 -5.18 27.34
CA ASP A 42 4.34 -5.20 28.02
C ASP A 42 5.18 -6.40 27.56
N GLN A 43 4.56 -7.57 27.38
CA GLN A 43 5.22 -8.77 26.86
C GLN A 43 5.73 -8.57 25.43
N HIS A 44 4.92 -7.99 24.53
CA HIS A 44 5.30 -7.71 23.14
C HIS A 44 6.39 -6.65 23.05
N GLN A 45 6.30 -5.57 23.83
CA GLN A 45 7.36 -4.55 23.94
C GLN A 45 8.68 -5.14 24.44
N SER A 46 8.64 -6.01 25.45
CA SER A 46 9.82 -6.70 25.96
C SER A 46 10.47 -7.59 24.91
N LEU A 47 9.66 -8.38 24.18
CA LEU A 47 10.14 -9.26 23.12
C LEU A 47 10.82 -8.47 21.99
N LEU A 48 10.21 -7.38 21.55
CA LEU A 48 10.80 -6.50 20.54
C LEU A 48 12.06 -5.80 21.03
N GLY A 49 12.10 -5.43 22.31
CA GLY A 49 13.30 -4.90 22.95
C GLY A 49 14.47 -5.88 22.90
N HIS A 50 14.21 -7.16 23.21
CA HIS A 50 15.20 -8.22 23.12
C HIS A 50 15.66 -8.50 21.67
N LEU A 51 14.74 -8.53 20.73
CA LEU A 51 15.05 -8.71 19.31
C LEU A 51 15.88 -7.56 18.74
N ARG A 52 15.55 -6.31 19.10
CA ARG A 52 16.33 -5.12 18.70
C ARG A 52 17.73 -5.14 19.32
N ALA A 53 17.85 -5.53 20.60
CA ALA A 53 19.13 -5.65 21.28
C ALA A 53 19.99 -6.77 20.69
N TYR A 54 19.39 -7.91 20.35
CA TYR A 54 20.06 -9.03 19.70
C TYR A 54 20.62 -8.61 18.33
N LYS A 55 19.78 -8.03 17.47
CA LYS A 55 20.16 -7.56 16.13
C LYS A 55 21.24 -6.48 16.19
N LYS A 56 21.15 -5.56 17.16
CA LYS A 56 22.16 -4.52 17.39
C LYS A 56 23.52 -5.11 17.82
N ASN A 57 23.52 -6.15 18.65
CA ASN A 57 24.76 -6.82 19.08
C ASN A 57 25.37 -7.66 17.96
N GLU A 58 24.57 -8.31 17.15
CA GLU A 58 25.02 -9.08 15.97
C GLU A 58 25.71 -8.16 14.95
N VAL A 59 25.08 -7.07 14.54
CA VAL A 59 25.65 -6.06 13.65
C VAL A 59 26.92 -5.43 14.26
N LYS A 60 26.94 -5.17 15.56
CA LYS A 60 28.11 -4.63 16.26
C LYS A 60 29.29 -5.61 16.26
N ASN A 61 29.01 -6.91 16.41
CA ASN A 61 30.06 -7.93 16.40
C ASN A 61 30.60 -8.17 14.99
N GLU A 62 29.74 -8.17 13.96
CA GLU A 62 30.17 -8.20 12.55
C GLU A 62 31.03 -6.98 12.20
N LEU A 63 30.61 -5.78 12.60
CA LEU A 63 31.43 -4.57 12.41
C LEU A 63 32.77 -4.64 13.12
N LYS A 64 32.81 -5.22 14.32
CA LYS A 64 34.08 -5.40 15.04
C LYS A 64 35.01 -6.41 14.36
N SER A 65 34.48 -7.52 13.84
CA SER A 65 35.28 -8.51 13.10
C SER A 65 35.83 -7.91 11.82
N LEU A 66 35.00 -7.22 11.03
CA LEU A 66 35.42 -6.50 9.82
C LEU A 66 36.49 -5.44 10.13
N TYR A 67 36.33 -4.70 11.24
CA TYR A 67 37.33 -3.70 11.65
C TYR A 67 38.64 -4.35 12.12
N ALA A 68 38.58 -5.50 12.81
CA ALA A 68 39.74 -6.25 13.23
C ALA A 68 40.54 -6.82 12.02
N ASP A 69 39.81 -7.36 11.04
CA ASP A 69 40.41 -7.87 9.79
C ASP A 69 41.06 -6.72 8.99
N PHE A 70 40.37 -5.58 8.89
CA PHE A 70 40.92 -4.39 8.24
C PHE A 70 42.16 -3.81 8.98
N LYS A 71 42.22 -3.95 10.30
CA LYS A 71 43.36 -3.51 11.11
C LYS A 71 44.54 -4.47 10.99
N ASN A 72 44.28 -5.76 10.88
CA ASN A 72 45.32 -6.79 10.70
C ASN A 72 45.97 -6.75 9.33
N GLU A 73 45.24 -6.36 8.27
CA GLU A 73 45.80 -6.16 6.94
C GLU A 73 46.75 -4.96 6.84
N LYS A 74 46.73 -4.05 7.81
CA LYS A 74 47.62 -2.86 7.83
C LYS A 74 49.02 -3.08 8.44
N THR A 75 49.41 -4.29 8.81
CA THR A 75 50.72 -4.56 9.44
C THR A 75 51.80 -5.06 8.49
N HIS A 76 51.73 -4.71 7.23
CA HIS A 76 52.92 -4.76 6.36
C HIS A 76 53.34 -3.32 6.00
N PRO A 77 54.46 -2.81 6.54
CA PRO A 77 54.99 -1.53 6.08
C PRO A 77 55.72 -1.76 4.76
N THR A 78 55.01 -1.81 3.68
CA THR A 78 55.63 -1.57 2.38
C THR A 78 55.74 -0.07 2.20
N SER A 79 56.94 0.44 2.44
CA SER A 79 57.38 1.78 2.06
C SER A 79 57.41 1.89 0.52
N SER A 80 56.28 2.07 -0.08
CA SER A 80 56.16 2.62 -1.42
C SER A 80 55.16 3.76 -1.32
N GLY A 81 55.69 4.99 -1.47
CA GLY A 81 54.86 6.19 -1.48
C GLY A 81 53.81 6.10 -2.58
N PHE A 82 52.62 5.73 -2.20
CA PHE A 82 51.47 5.84 -3.11
C PHE A 82 51.33 7.31 -3.50
N PRO A 83 51.39 7.66 -4.80
CA PRO A 83 51.22 9.02 -5.25
C PRO A 83 49.88 9.54 -4.72
N SER A 84 49.85 10.78 -4.19
CA SER A 84 48.68 11.42 -3.60
C SER A 84 47.46 11.36 -4.52
N LEU A 85 47.65 11.34 -5.81
CA LEU A 85 46.63 11.10 -6.86
C LEU A 85 45.83 9.82 -6.69
N LEU A 86 46.45 8.71 -6.17
CA LEU A 86 45.73 7.45 -6.00
C LEU A 86 44.74 7.50 -4.81
N ARG A 87 45.04 8.30 -3.77
CA ARG A 87 44.14 8.51 -2.62
C ARG A 87 42.90 9.29 -3.02
N TYR A 88 43.04 10.26 -3.90
CA TYR A 88 41.88 11.01 -4.46
C TYR A 88 41.08 10.16 -5.44
N GLY A 89 41.74 9.25 -6.19
CA GLY A 89 41.08 8.31 -7.09
C GLY A 89 40.15 7.33 -6.35
N ILE A 90 40.57 6.80 -5.19
CA ILE A 90 39.73 5.88 -4.37
C ILE A 90 38.54 6.63 -3.77
N ALA A 91 38.75 7.84 -3.24
CA ALA A 91 37.67 8.66 -2.72
C ALA A 91 36.67 9.04 -3.82
N ALA A 92 37.14 9.40 -5.01
CA ALA A 92 36.27 9.73 -6.16
C ALA A 92 35.48 8.49 -6.63
N ALA A 93 36.10 7.29 -6.66
CA ALA A 93 35.41 6.05 -7.01
C ALA A 93 34.31 5.70 -6.00
N PHE A 94 34.54 5.92 -4.71
CA PHE A 94 33.54 5.70 -3.68
C PHE A 94 32.36 6.67 -3.79
N THR A 95 32.62 7.95 -4.06
CA THR A 95 31.55 8.94 -4.26
C THR A 95 30.73 8.65 -5.50
N ILE A 96 31.37 8.27 -6.60
CA ILE A 96 30.67 7.87 -7.84
C ILE A 96 29.83 6.59 -7.58
N ALA A 97 30.38 5.58 -6.92
CA ALA A 97 29.67 4.35 -6.61
C ALA A 97 28.44 4.60 -5.70
N THR A 98 28.58 5.48 -4.69
CA THR A 98 27.46 5.83 -3.80
C THR A 98 26.40 6.66 -4.52
N THR A 99 26.80 7.61 -5.39
CA THR A 99 25.84 8.39 -6.17
C THR A 99 25.10 7.54 -7.20
N VAL A 100 25.80 6.63 -7.88
CA VAL A 100 25.18 5.67 -8.81
C VAL A 100 24.26 4.71 -8.04
N PHE A 101 24.66 4.23 -6.88
CA PHE A 101 23.84 3.36 -6.05
C PHE A 101 22.58 4.06 -5.56
N ILE A 102 22.69 5.30 -5.08
CA ILE A 102 21.53 6.13 -4.71
C ILE A 102 20.64 6.35 -5.93
N TRP A 103 21.24 6.72 -7.08
CA TRP A 103 20.50 6.94 -8.32
C TRP A 103 19.73 5.68 -8.77
N VAL A 104 20.34 4.49 -8.72
CA VAL A 104 19.69 3.21 -9.07
C VAL A 104 18.53 2.88 -8.11
N ILE A 105 18.68 3.18 -6.81
CA ILE A 105 17.60 2.93 -5.84
C ILE A 105 16.45 3.92 -6.01
N THR A 106 16.77 5.22 -6.24
CA THR A 106 15.76 6.28 -6.39
C THR A 106 15.08 6.26 -7.75
N ASN A 107 15.75 5.77 -8.80
CA ASN A 107 15.20 5.67 -10.15
C ASN A 107 14.77 4.23 -10.51
N LYS A 108 14.50 3.39 -9.53
CA LYS A 108 13.93 2.08 -9.81
C LYS A 108 12.53 2.26 -10.39
N PRO A 109 12.26 1.78 -11.61
CA PRO A 109 10.91 1.88 -12.15
C PRO A 109 9.94 1.20 -11.17
N ARG A 110 8.93 1.93 -10.75
CA ARG A 110 7.90 1.38 -9.85
C ARG A 110 7.20 0.21 -10.51
N ASN A 111 6.92 -0.81 -9.74
CA ASN A 111 6.12 -1.92 -10.20
C ASN A 111 4.68 -1.42 -10.40
N VAL A 112 4.08 -1.76 -11.54
CA VAL A 112 2.71 -1.40 -11.88
C VAL A 112 1.72 -1.79 -10.78
N GLN A 113 1.95 -2.92 -10.10
CA GLN A 113 1.12 -3.35 -8.97
C GLN A 113 1.31 -2.51 -7.69
N GLU A 114 2.48 -1.87 -7.51
CA GLU A 114 2.70 -0.94 -6.38
C GLU A 114 1.83 0.31 -6.55
N LEU A 115 1.68 0.81 -7.79
CA LEU A 115 0.77 1.91 -8.10
C LEU A 115 -0.69 1.54 -7.81
N TYR A 116 -1.12 0.31 -8.14
CA TYR A 116 -2.44 -0.14 -7.74
C TYR A 116 -2.63 -0.07 -6.23
N ALA A 117 -1.68 -0.57 -5.44
CA ALA A 117 -1.78 -0.57 -3.98
C ALA A 117 -1.83 0.84 -3.37
N GLU A 118 -1.18 1.81 -4.01
CA GLU A 118 -1.15 3.20 -3.55
C GLU A 118 -2.42 3.98 -3.93
N TYR A 119 -2.91 3.81 -5.16
CA TYR A 119 -3.99 4.64 -5.70
C TYR A 119 -5.37 4.01 -5.64
N TYR A 120 -5.46 2.67 -5.45
CA TYR A 120 -6.75 2.02 -5.39
C TYR A 120 -7.44 2.27 -4.05
N THR A 121 -8.66 2.80 -4.14
CA THR A 121 -9.62 2.81 -3.05
C THR A 121 -10.94 2.25 -3.56
N PRO A 122 -11.61 1.35 -2.79
CA PRO A 122 -12.93 0.87 -3.19
C PRO A 122 -13.90 2.03 -3.42
N TYR A 123 -14.78 1.89 -4.41
CA TYR A 123 -15.76 2.93 -4.71
C TYR A 123 -16.70 3.16 -3.53
N GLU A 124 -16.78 4.39 -3.04
CA GLU A 124 -17.58 4.74 -1.85
C GLU A 124 -19.10 4.72 -2.08
N GLY A 125 -19.58 4.34 -3.26
CA GLY A 125 -20.99 4.20 -3.59
C GLY A 125 -21.74 5.52 -3.83
N GLY A 126 -21.20 6.64 -3.39
CA GLY A 126 -21.82 7.96 -3.55
C GLY A 126 -23.23 8.08 -2.93
N PRO A 127 -23.88 9.24 -3.07
CA PRO A 127 -25.21 9.45 -2.55
C PRO A 127 -26.24 8.58 -3.28
N LEU A 128 -27.30 8.18 -2.56
CA LEU A 128 -28.44 7.47 -3.14
C LEU A 128 -29.20 8.39 -4.08
N LEU A 129 -29.45 7.93 -5.31
CA LEU A 129 -30.24 8.68 -6.26
C LEU A 129 -31.75 8.52 -5.96
N ARG A 130 -32.52 9.55 -6.31
CA ARG A 130 -33.97 9.54 -6.13
C ARG A 130 -34.61 8.43 -6.96
N GLY A 131 -35.33 7.52 -6.32
CA GLY A 131 -36.01 6.38 -6.97
C GLY A 131 -35.25 5.06 -6.89
N GLU A 132 -34.08 5.01 -6.23
CA GLU A 132 -33.45 3.75 -5.87
C GLU A 132 -34.24 2.99 -4.80
N GLU A 133 -34.15 1.66 -4.83
CA GLU A 133 -34.66 0.78 -3.77
C GLU A 133 -33.82 0.99 -2.50
N GLN A 134 -34.16 2.01 -1.72
CA GLN A 134 -33.30 2.60 -0.70
C GLN A 134 -32.85 1.57 0.36
N ASP A 135 -33.76 0.75 0.87
CA ASP A 135 -33.45 -0.25 1.89
C ASP A 135 -32.53 -1.37 1.35
N SER A 136 -32.81 -1.85 0.14
CA SER A 136 -32.04 -2.91 -0.50
C SER A 136 -30.63 -2.42 -0.89
N MET A 137 -30.51 -1.19 -1.37
CA MET A 137 -29.21 -0.56 -1.68
C MET A 137 -28.41 -0.34 -0.41
N GLN A 138 -29.04 0.13 0.67
CA GLN A 138 -28.36 0.35 1.96
C GLN A 138 -27.83 -0.96 2.53
N MET A 139 -28.60 -2.06 2.43
CA MET A 139 -28.16 -3.39 2.84
C MET A 139 -26.97 -3.88 2.02
N ALA A 140 -26.99 -3.69 0.70
CA ALA A 140 -25.91 -4.06 -0.18
C ALA A 140 -24.63 -3.25 0.08
N LEU A 141 -24.76 -1.93 0.27
CA LEU A 141 -23.63 -1.05 0.64
C LEU A 141 -23.09 -1.39 2.03
N SER A 142 -23.95 -1.74 2.99
CA SER A 142 -23.50 -2.18 4.32
C SER A 142 -22.60 -3.43 4.24
N ALA A 143 -22.99 -4.42 3.43
CA ALA A 143 -22.15 -5.60 3.19
C ALA A 143 -20.84 -5.23 2.47
N TYR A 144 -20.90 -4.31 1.51
CA TYR A 144 -19.74 -3.84 0.75
C TYR A 144 -18.72 -3.12 1.65
N TYR A 145 -19.17 -2.22 2.53
CA TYR A 145 -18.29 -1.51 3.48
C TYR A 145 -17.75 -2.40 4.61
N GLN A 146 -18.40 -3.55 4.86
CA GLN A 146 -17.89 -4.60 5.74
C GLN A 146 -16.96 -5.58 5.01
N GLU A 147 -16.60 -5.27 3.76
CA GLU A 147 -15.77 -6.12 2.89
C GLU A 147 -16.34 -7.53 2.63
N ASP A 148 -17.63 -7.75 2.97
CA ASP A 148 -18.34 -8.96 2.60
C ASP A 148 -18.77 -8.87 1.13
N TYR A 149 -17.77 -8.85 0.23
CA TYR A 149 -17.97 -8.70 -1.21
C TYR A 149 -18.83 -9.79 -1.84
N PRO A 150 -18.76 -11.08 -1.41
CA PRO A 150 -19.66 -12.10 -1.93
C PRO A 150 -21.12 -11.79 -1.63
N LYS A 151 -21.44 -11.35 -0.42
CA LYS A 151 -22.78 -10.96 -0.02
C LYS A 151 -23.22 -9.67 -0.72
N ALA A 152 -22.36 -8.66 -0.75
CA ALA A 152 -22.62 -7.39 -1.45
C ALA A 152 -22.94 -7.65 -2.93
N LEU A 153 -22.15 -8.47 -3.62
CA LEU A 153 -22.33 -8.84 -5.02
C LEU A 153 -23.70 -9.50 -5.25
N SER A 154 -24.08 -10.47 -4.40
CA SER A 154 -25.39 -11.13 -4.49
C SER A 154 -26.56 -10.16 -4.37
N LEU A 155 -26.43 -9.13 -3.55
CA LEU A 155 -27.43 -8.08 -3.36
C LEU A 155 -27.44 -7.11 -4.55
N PHE A 156 -26.26 -6.61 -4.99
CA PHE A 156 -26.17 -5.69 -6.13
C PHE A 156 -26.71 -6.28 -7.43
N LEU A 157 -26.54 -7.59 -7.66
CA LEU A 157 -27.06 -8.26 -8.85
C LEU A 157 -28.58 -8.14 -9.01
N ASN A 158 -29.30 -8.00 -7.89
CA ASN A 158 -30.77 -7.89 -7.87
C ASN A 158 -31.30 -6.44 -7.90
N LEU A 159 -30.40 -5.44 -7.82
CA LEU A 159 -30.80 -4.03 -7.81
C LEU A 159 -30.93 -3.46 -9.23
N LYS A 160 -31.74 -2.42 -9.36
CA LYS A 160 -31.91 -1.64 -10.61
C LYS A 160 -31.31 -0.24 -10.48
N SER A 161 -30.18 -0.11 -9.76
CA SER A 161 -29.50 1.17 -9.60
C SER A 161 -28.61 1.50 -10.80
N PRO A 162 -28.53 2.77 -11.23
CA PRO A 162 -27.60 3.20 -12.28
C PRO A 162 -26.13 2.88 -11.94
N LYS A 163 -25.71 3.00 -10.69
CA LYS A 163 -24.33 2.72 -10.23
C LYS A 163 -24.03 1.24 -9.97
N ARG A 164 -25.00 0.35 -10.23
CA ARG A 164 -24.88 -1.08 -9.91
C ARG A 164 -23.69 -1.74 -10.55
N LEU A 165 -23.45 -1.49 -11.84
CA LEU A 165 -22.36 -2.13 -12.60
C LEU A 165 -20.99 -1.71 -12.07
N LEU A 166 -20.85 -0.45 -11.63
CA LEU A 166 -19.63 0.04 -11.00
C LEU A 166 -19.35 -0.68 -9.67
N LEU A 167 -20.38 -0.82 -8.82
CA LEU A 167 -20.28 -1.53 -7.53
C LEU A 167 -20.00 -3.03 -7.72
N ILE A 168 -20.64 -3.67 -8.70
CA ILE A 168 -20.38 -5.06 -9.09
C ILE A 168 -18.92 -5.20 -9.55
N GLY A 169 -18.43 -4.31 -10.41
CA GLY A 169 -17.04 -4.32 -10.87
C GLY A 169 -16.06 -4.20 -9.71
N ASN A 170 -16.31 -3.30 -8.76
CA ASN A 170 -15.49 -3.15 -7.56
C ASN A 170 -15.52 -4.39 -6.64
N CYS A 171 -16.68 -5.03 -6.47
CA CYS A 171 -16.75 -6.31 -5.74
C CYS A 171 -15.85 -7.36 -6.40
N HIS A 172 -15.92 -7.51 -7.72
CA HIS A 172 -15.12 -8.46 -8.46
C HIS A 172 -13.61 -8.14 -8.39
N ILE A 173 -13.21 -6.85 -8.42
CA ILE A 173 -11.80 -6.46 -8.22
C ILE A 173 -11.27 -6.96 -6.86
N ASN A 174 -12.07 -6.79 -5.79
CA ASN A 174 -11.68 -7.19 -4.45
C ASN A 174 -11.77 -8.71 -4.22
N LEU A 175 -12.48 -9.41 -5.08
CA LEU A 175 -12.54 -10.88 -5.09
C LEU A 175 -11.52 -11.53 -6.04
N ASP A 176 -10.63 -10.73 -6.66
CA ASP A 176 -9.66 -11.16 -7.69
C ASP A 176 -10.32 -11.86 -8.91
N GLN A 177 -11.58 -11.54 -9.17
CA GLN A 177 -12.38 -12.03 -10.31
C GLN A 177 -12.26 -11.02 -11.47
N TYR A 178 -11.11 -11.05 -12.14
CA TYR A 178 -10.69 -9.97 -13.05
C TYR A 178 -11.53 -9.90 -14.31
N GLU A 179 -11.92 -11.02 -14.88
CA GLU A 179 -12.72 -11.10 -16.09
C GLU A 179 -14.14 -10.54 -15.86
N GLU A 180 -14.74 -10.90 -14.73
CA GLU A 180 -16.07 -10.42 -14.35
C GLU A 180 -16.02 -8.92 -13.99
N ALA A 181 -14.96 -8.46 -13.35
CA ALA A 181 -14.72 -7.06 -13.05
C ALA A 181 -14.65 -6.25 -14.35
N GLU A 182 -13.84 -6.68 -15.29
CA GLU A 182 -13.69 -6.02 -16.59
C GLU A 182 -15.02 -5.98 -17.34
N GLN A 183 -15.76 -7.07 -17.39
CA GLN A 183 -17.06 -7.13 -18.06
C GLN A 183 -18.05 -6.12 -17.46
N ALA A 184 -18.14 -6.05 -16.14
CA ALA A 184 -19.05 -5.13 -15.45
C ALA A 184 -18.67 -3.67 -15.72
N LEU A 185 -17.39 -3.34 -15.57
CA LEU A 185 -16.88 -1.97 -15.76
C LEU A 185 -16.94 -1.53 -17.20
N ARG A 186 -16.61 -2.39 -18.18
CA ARG A 186 -16.74 -2.09 -19.60
C ARG A 186 -18.20 -1.91 -20.01
N LYS A 187 -19.13 -2.65 -19.43
CA LYS A 187 -20.55 -2.46 -19.65
C LYS A 187 -21.01 -1.11 -19.15
N GLU A 188 -20.55 -0.67 -17.96
CA GLU A 188 -20.84 0.67 -17.45
C GLU A 188 -20.26 1.74 -18.37
N TYR A 189 -18.98 1.65 -18.70
CA TYR A 189 -18.26 2.56 -19.60
C TYR A 189 -18.96 2.72 -20.97
N SER A 190 -19.52 1.63 -21.52
CA SER A 190 -20.19 1.60 -22.82
C SER A 190 -21.67 2.00 -22.75
N THR A 191 -22.23 2.21 -21.56
CA THR A 191 -23.63 2.59 -21.40
C THR A 191 -23.83 4.03 -21.88
N PRO A 192 -24.71 4.28 -22.86
CA PRO A 192 -24.97 5.63 -23.35
C PRO A 192 -25.48 6.54 -22.23
N ASN A 193 -24.91 7.75 -22.12
CA ASN A 193 -25.29 8.77 -21.14
C ASN A 193 -25.20 8.33 -19.67
N THR A 194 -24.35 7.35 -19.35
CA THR A 194 -24.08 7.01 -17.94
C THR A 194 -23.42 8.19 -17.22
N LEU A 195 -23.78 8.38 -15.97
CA LEU A 195 -23.15 9.35 -15.08
C LEU A 195 -21.82 8.84 -14.51
N TYR A 196 -21.52 7.55 -14.70
CA TYR A 196 -20.39 6.86 -14.04
C TYR A 196 -19.30 6.44 -15.05
N LYS A 197 -19.21 7.15 -16.16
CA LYS A 197 -18.26 6.82 -17.23
C LYS A 197 -16.82 7.02 -16.78
N GLU A 198 -16.54 8.12 -16.11
CA GLU A 198 -15.20 8.45 -15.65
C GLU A 198 -14.76 7.52 -14.52
N GLU A 199 -15.67 7.22 -13.58
CA GLU A 199 -15.42 6.21 -12.56
C GLU A 199 -15.14 4.82 -13.15
N ALA A 200 -15.90 4.44 -14.19
CA ALA A 200 -15.68 3.15 -14.84
C ALA A 200 -14.30 3.07 -15.54
N LYS A 201 -13.85 4.16 -16.17
CA LYS A 201 -12.49 4.26 -16.73
C LYS A 201 -11.43 4.14 -15.64
N TRP A 202 -11.60 4.89 -14.55
CA TRP A 202 -10.68 4.83 -13.41
C TRP A 202 -10.54 3.42 -12.85
N TYR A 203 -11.65 2.74 -12.56
CA TYR A 203 -11.61 1.38 -12.02
C TYR A 203 -11.13 0.34 -13.03
N LEU A 204 -11.32 0.56 -14.34
CA LEU A 204 -10.68 -0.25 -15.38
C LEU A 204 -9.16 -0.05 -15.36
N ALA A 205 -8.67 1.19 -15.22
CA ALA A 205 -7.26 1.46 -15.08
C ALA A 205 -6.68 0.76 -13.83
N MET A 206 -7.34 0.88 -12.68
CA MET A 206 -6.95 0.20 -11.44
C MET A 206 -6.91 -1.33 -11.60
N LEU A 207 -7.91 -1.90 -12.27
CA LEU A 207 -7.95 -3.33 -12.59
C LEU A 207 -6.73 -3.76 -13.43
N TYR A 208 -6.38 -2.98 -14.45
CA TYR A 208 -5.23 -3.27 -15.31
C TYR A 208 -3.90 -3.09 -14.58
N LEU A 209 -3.77 -2.08 -13.69
CA LEU A 209 -2.60 -1.93 -12.81
C LEU A 209 -2.45 -3.17 -11.89
N LYS A 210 -3.55 -3.64 -11.30
CA LYS A 210 -3.55 -4.84 -10.45
C LYS A 210 -3.05 -6.07 -11.20
N GLN A 211 -3.42 -6.21 -12.47
CA GLN A 211 -2.99 -7.29 -13.35
C GLN A 211 -1.59 -7.09 -13.96
N GLY A 212 -0.95 -5.96 -13.74
CA GLY A 212 0.33 -5.62 -14.36
C GLY A 212 0.25 -5.29 -15.85
N GLN A 213 -0.94 -4.94 -16.34
CA GLN A 213 -1.22 -4.62 -17.74
C GLN A 213 -1.04 -3.13 -18.02
N LYS A 214 0.24 -2.67 -18.05
CA LYS A 214 0.62 -1.26 -18.17
C LYS A 214 -0.08 -0.55 -19.34
N GLU A 215 -0.05 -1.11 -20.53
CA GLU A 215 -0.55 -0.46 -21.74
C GLU A 215 -2.07 -0.21 -21.68
N GLN A 216 -2.82 -1.17 -21.12
CA GLN A 216 -4.26 -1.00 -20.94
C GLN A 216 -4.59 0.03 -19.85
N ALA A 217 -3.79 0.03 -18.77
CA ALA A 217 -3.96 1.02 -17.70
C ALA A 217 -3.71 2.43 -18.23
N VAL A 218 -2.58 2.66 -18.92
CA VAL A 218 -2.23 3.95 -19.54
C VAL A 218 -3.36 4.43 -20.43
N LYS A 219 -3.87 3.57 -21.33
CA LYS A 219 -4.97 3.94 -22.21
C LYS A 219 -6.21 4.44 -21.47
N MET A 220 -6.59 3.78 -20.37
CA MET A 220 -7.76 4.19 -19.59
C MET A 220 -7.52 5.50 -18.83
N LEU A 221 -6.30 5.70 -18.31
CA LEU A 221 -5.90 6.93 -17.61
C LEU A 221 -5.86 8.14 -18.56
N GLU A 222 -5.31 7.99 -19.76
CA GLU A 222 -5.27 9.04 -20.79
C GLU A 222 -6.66 9.46 -21.30
N GLU A 223 -7.63 8.54 -21.26
CA GLU A 223 -9.01 8.81 -21.66
C GLU A 223 -9.83 9.53 -20.58
N LEU A 224 -9.29 9.73 -19.35
CA LEU A 224 -9.99 10.47 -18.30
C LEU A 224 -10.04 11.96 -18.64
N SER A 225 -11.23 12.56 -18.48
CA SER A 225 -11.42 13.99 -18.60
C SER A 225 -11.01 14.71 -17.31
N GLU A 226 -10.91 16.06 -17.35
CA GLU A 226 -10.62 16.90 -16.19
C GLU A 226 -11.74 16.80 -15.14
N ASP A 227 -11.72 15.72 -14.34
CA ASP A 227 -12.65 15.40 -13.29
C ASP A 227 -11.88 14.95 -12.03
N TYR A 228 -12.58 14.47 -11.02
CA TYR A 228 -12.05 14.06 -9.70
C TYR A 228 -10.83 13.12 -9.76
N TYR A 229 -10.72 12.28 -10.78
CA TYR A 229 -9.63 11.33 -10.94
C TYR A 229 -8.45 11.85 -11.77
N TYR A 230 -8.58 13.02 -12.41
CA TYR A 230 -7.62 13.51 -13.39
C TYR A 230 -6.21 13.71 -12.80
N ASP A 231 -6.09 14.43 -11.69
CA ASP A 231 -4.79 14.70 -11.07
C ASP A 231 -4.08 13.40 -10.69
N ARG A 232 -4.81 12.47 -10.07
CA ARG A 232 -4.27 11.15 -9.72
C ARG A 232 -3.87 10.32 -10.94
N ALA A 233 -4.60 10.46 -12.04
CA ALA A 233 -4.26 9.78 -13.29
C ALA A 233 -2.96 10.33 -13.88
N GLN A 234 -2.75 11.65 -13.82
CA GLN A 234 -1.50 12.27 -14.26
C GLN A 234 -0.32 11.80 -13.41
N ASP A 235 -0.47 11.76 -12.08
CA ASP A 235 0.58 11.26 -11.19
C ASP A 235 0.98 9.82 -11.57
N ILE A 236 -0.01 8.94 -11.82
CA ILE A 236 0.26 7.54 -12.23
C ILE A 236 0.94 7.50 -13.61
N LEU A 237 0.50 8.32 -14.57
CA LEU A 237 1.08 8.36 -15.91
C LEU A 237 2.55 8.80 -15.87
N GLU A 238 2.88 9.83 -15.06
CA GLU A 238 4.27 10.28 -14.86
C GLU A 238 5.16 9.17 -14.26
N GLU A 239 4.60 8.31 -13.42
CA GLU A 239 5.35 7.21 -12.81
C GLU A 239 5.47 5.97 -13.73
N LEU A 240 4.60 5.88 -14.72
CA LEU A 240 4.61 4.81 -15.72
C LEU A 240 5.53 5.11 -16.92
N ASP A 241 5.85 6.39 -17.19
CA ASP A 241 6.78 6.78 -18.25
C ASP A 241 8.21 6.35 -17.92
#